data_72b861ccf61cabc4e844c2ced22fbf24
#
_entry.id   72b861ccf61cabc4e844c2ced22fbf24
#
_cell.length_a   1.000
_cell.length_b   1.000
_cell.length_c   1.000
_cell.angle_alpha   90.00
_cell.angle_beta   90.00
_cell.angle_gamma   90.00
#
_symmetry.space_group_name_H-M   'P 1'
#
loop_
_entity.id
_entity.type
_entity.pdbx_description
1 polymer ?
#
loop_
_entity_poly.entity_id
_entity_poly.type
_entity_poly.pdbx_seq_one_letter_code
_entity_poly.pdbx_strand_id
1 'polypeptide(L)'
;IDIDGSKLTLLEVIDKYLDYLYSRKELSPNTKKGYNVTINTLKQYRLGHMEIGKIKPEHCESWLKDMKKKYKGSSIQTQISLIKRSFEYAIDHDYIYKNPFRNITTDRSDSKEMEALPVKDMNRFLEFCATDPHSMHCYDMLYILFWTGLRVSELCGLTLDDIDMEHRLIRVEKQLQGVNHKHMVMKTKTVNGTRYIPMTEGVYKCFQSVLANRYLKGDIEPVCYDDRGNSYQGFVFLATRSRKTIVRSHVEEYLQNCI
;
A
#
# COMPACT_ATOMS: atom_id res chain seq x y z
N ILE A 1 5.24 39.23 0.80
CA ILE A 1 6.10 38.11 0.39
C ILE A 1 7.34 38.18 1.23
N ASP A 2 7.70 37.08 1.86
CA ASP A 2 9.04 36.87 2.35
C ASP A 2 9.95 36.67 1.13
N ILE A 3 10.77 37.70 0.84
CA ILE A 3 11.66 37.71 -0.34
C ILE A 3 12.66 36.54 -0.27
N ASP A 4 13.10 36.14 0.91
CA ASP A 4 14.01 35.01 1.09
C ASP A 4 13.30 33.69 0.89
N GLY A 5 12.04 33.57 1.32
CA GLY A 5 11.21 32.38 1.07
C GLY A 5 10.96 32.12 -0.41
N SER A 6 10.78 33.19 -1.23
CA SER A 6 10.55 33.05 -2.67
C SER A 6 11.78 32.58 -3.47
N LYS A 7 12.97 32.68 -2.90
CA LYS A 7 14.23 32.19 -3.48
C LYS A 7 14.52 30.72 -3.19
N LEU A 8 13.75 30.11 -2.29
CA LEU A 8 13.87 28.67 -2.02
C LEU A 8 13.55 27.88 -3.28
N THR A 9 14.29 26.82 -3.52
CA THR A 9 14.01 25.87 -4.59
C THR A 9 12.76 25.03 -4.25
N LEU A 10 12.13 24.45 -5.26
CA LEU A 10 10.98 23.55 -5.04
C LEU A 10 11.33 22.38 -4.10
N LEU A 11 12.53 21.81 -4.22
CA LEU A 11 12.99 20.74 -3.34
C LEU A 11 13.11 21.21 -1.89
N GLU A 12 13.67 22.38 -1.64
CA GLU A 12 13.78 22.95 -0.28
C GLU A 12 12.40 23.24 0.32
N VAL A 13 11.45 23.70 -0.48
CA VAL A 13 10.06 23.91 -0.02
C VAL A 13 9.37 22.59 0.30
N ILE A 14 9.60 21.56 -0.51
CA ILE A 14 9.08 20.22 -0.22
C ILE A 14 9.64 19.70 1.11
N ASP A 15 10.94 19.85 1.34
CA ASP A 15 11.59 19.41 2.58
C ASP A 15 10.98 20.13 3.80
N LYS A 16 10.85 21.48 3.74
CA LYS A 16 10.18 22.26 4.80
C LYS A 16 8.73 21.82 5.02
N TYR A 17 7.98 21.56 3.95
CA TYR A 17 6.61 21.05 4.05
C TYR A 17 6.55 19.67 4.71
N LEU A 18 7.51 18.78 4.40
CA LEU A 18 7.57 17.46 5.01
C LEU A 18 7.93 17.53 6.48
N ASP A 19 8.87 18.38 6.88
CA ASP A 19 9.21 18.61 8.29
C ASP A 19 7.98 19.11 9.07
N TYR A 20 7.27 20.09 8.52
CA TYR A 20 6.02 20.59 9.07
C TYR A 20 4.97 19.47 9.19
N LEU A 21 4.83 18.62 8.18
CA LEU A 21 3.87 17.53 8.17
C LEU A 21 4.22 16.44 9.18
N TYR A 22 5.50 16.07 9.29
CA TYR A 22 6.00 15.06 10.23
C TYR A 22 5.88 15.50 11.69
N SER A 23 6.01 16.80 11.98
CA SER A 23 5.81 17.34 13.33
C SER A 23 4.34 17.24 13.81
N ARG A 24 3.39 17.17 12.88
CA ARG A 24 1.95 17.19 13.19
C ARG A 24 1.25 15.85 13.02
N LYS A 25 1.78 14.97 12.19
CA LYS A 25 1.10 13.73 11.82
C LYS A 25 2.09 12.60 11.57
N GLU A 26 1.84 11.49 12.22
CA GLU A 26 2.52 10.25 11.87
C GLU A 26 2.02 9.73 10.51
N LEU A 27 2.96 9.55 9.59
CA LEU A 27 2.67 9.07 8.25
C LEU A 27 3.04 7.60 8.10
N SER A 28 2.20 6.86 7.38
CA SER A 28 2.50 5.46 7.08
C SER A 28 3.82 5.34 6.29
N PRO A 29 4.59 4.24 6.50
CA PRO A 29 5.85 4.00 5.77
C PRO A 29 5.68 4.06 4.24
N ASN A 30 4.55 3.57 3.71
CA ASN A 30 4.26 3.63 2.29
C ASN A 30 4.05 5.07 1.78
N THR A 31 3.44 5.94 2.60
CA THR A 31 3.30 7.36 2.25
C THR A 31 4.68 8.04 2.22
N LYS A 32 5.52 7.79 3.21
CA LYS A 32 6.91 8.30 3.25
C LYS A 32 7.71 7.82 2.04
N LYS A 33 7.59 6.53 1.68
CA LYS A 33 8.21 5.96 0.47
C LYS A 33 7.74 6.67 -0.80
N GLY A 34 6.44 6.95 -0.94
CA GLY A 34 5.88 7.69 -2.08
C GLY A 34 6.43 9.12 -2.18
N TYR A 35 6.60 9.80 -1.07
CA TYR A 35 7.22 11.14 -1.04
C TYR A 35 8.70 11.08 -1.45
N ASN A 36 9.46 10.12 -0.96
CA ASN A 36 10.85 9.93 -1.35
C ASN A 36 11.01 9.64 -2.85
N VAL A 37 10.09 8.86 -3.45
CA VAL A 37 10.06 8.64 -4.90
C VAL A 37 9.85 9.97 -5.63
N THR A 38 8.93 10.81 -5.18
CA THR A 38 8.68 12.14 -5.78
C THR A 38 9.90 13.03 -5.70
N ILE A 39 10.55 13.12 -4.53
CA ILE A 39 11.76 13.91 -4.33
C ILE A 39 12.88 13.42 -5.25
N ASN A 40 13.14 12.11 -5.29
CA ASN A 40 14.18 11.52 -6.14
C ASN A 40 13.89 11.74 -7.64
N THR A 41 12.64 11.76 -8.03
CA THR A 41 12.24 12.12 -9.40
C THR A 41 12.55 13.60 -9.66
N LEU A 42 12.10 14.51 -8.79
CA LEU A 42 12.30 15.95 -8.97
C LEU A 42 13.79 16.34 -9.00
N LYS A 43 14.65 15.64 -8.27
CA LYS A 43 16.12 15.85 -8.33
C LYS A 43 16.71 15.66 -9.75
N GLN A 44 16.03 14.89 -10.60
CA GLN A 44 16.46 14.64 -11.97
C GLN A 44 15.92 15.69 -12.98
N TYR A 45 15.05 16.59 -12.53
CA TYR A 45 14.43 17.60 -13.38
C TYR A 45 14.78 19.00 -12.93
N ARG A 46 14.98 19.89 -13.91
CA ARG A 46 15.25 21.32 -13.66
C ARG A 46 14.24 21.95 -12.71
N LEU A 47 12.97 21.54 -12.82
CA LEU A 47 11.88 22.06 -11.99
C LEU A 47 12.16 21.97 -10.49
N GLY A 48 12.75 20.87 -10.02
CA GLY A 48 13.09 20.66 -8.61
C GLY A 48 14.08 21.67 -8.05
N HIS A 49 14.98 22.18 -8.91
CA HIS A 49 16.04 23.11 -8.58
C HIS A 49 15.72 24.57 -8.88
N MET A 50 14.51 24.87 -9.39
CA MET A 50 14.08 26.23 -9.64
C MET A 50 13.57 26.89 -8.36
N GLU A 51 13.91 28.17 -8.18
CA GLU A 51 13.31 29.02 -7.15
C GLU A 51 11.80 29.10 -7.33
N ILE A 52 11.02 28.88 -6.25
CA ILE A 52 9.56 28.80 -6.34
C ILE A 52 8.91 30.07 -6.87
N GLY A 53 9.49 31.24 -6.55
CA GLY A 53 9.04 32.54 -7.08
C GLY A 53 9.19 32.69 -8.60
N LYS A 54 10.06 31.85 -9.22
CA LYS A 54 10.30 31.87 -10.69
C LYS A 54 9.57 30.77 -11.44
N ILE A 55 8.91 29.84 -10.73
CA ILE A 55 8.16 28.76 -11.36
C ILE A 55 6.85 29.30 -11.92
N LYS A 56 6.66 29.11 -13.22
CA LYS A 56 5.45 29.47 -13.95
C LYS A 56 4.69 28.21 -14.40
N PRO A 57 3.38 28.32 -14.75
CA PRO A 57 2.59 27.19 -15.27
C PRO A 57 3.27 26.47 -16.44
N GLU A 58 3.95 27.18 -17.33
CA GLU A 58 4.65 26.61 -18.49
C GLU A 58 5.74 25.61 -18.08
N HIS A 59 6.45 25.88 -16.97
CA HIS A 59 7.47 24.97 -16.44
C HIS A 59 6.81 23.70 -15.90
N CYS A 60 5.64 23.81 -15.29
CA CYS A 60 4.87 22.69 -14.75
C CYS A 60 4.31 21.81 -15.88
N GLU A 61 3.80 22.42 -16.94
CA GLU A 61 3.31 21.71 -18.15
C GLU A 61 4.44 20.97 -18.86
N SER A 62 5.61 21.62 -19.02
CA SER A 62 6.80 21.00 -19.61
C SER A 62 7.23 19.77 -18.80
N TRP A 63 7.29 19.90 -17.47
CA TRP A 63 7.60 18.78 -16.59
C TRP A 63 6.55 17.66 -16.73
N LEU A 64 5.25 17.99 -16.74
CA LEU A 64 4.17 17.02 -16.92
C LEU A 64 4.30 16.25 -18.24
N LYS A 65 4.63 16.96 -19.34
CA LYS A 65 4.84 16.34 -20.66
C LYS A 65 5.97 15.31 -20.63
N ASP A 66 7.06 15.59 -19.93
CA ASP A 66 8.17 14.65 -19.80
C ASP A 66 7.83 13.49 -18.86
N MET A 67 7.06 13.73 -17.81
CA MET A 67 6.58 12.68 -16.92
C MET A 67 5.65 11.68 -17.63
N LYS A 68 4.74 12.17 -18.48
CA LYS A 68 3.82 11.33 -19.28
C LYS A 68 4.55 10.36 -20.21
N LYS A 69 5.81 10.65 -20.62
CA LYS A 69 6.62 9.73 -21.45
C LYS A 69 7.16 8.53 -20.65
N LYS A 70 7.30 8.65 -19.33
CA LYS A 70 8.01 7.68 -18.49
C LYS A 70 7.12 6.96 -17.48
N TYR A 71 6.02 7.57 -17.07
CA TYR A 71 5.20 7.09 -15.94
C TYR A 71 3.72 7.04 -16.30
N LYS A 72 2.99 6.12 -15.65
CA LYS A 72 1.53 6.04 -15.75
C LYS A 72 0.87 7.24 -15.04
N GLY A 73 -0.30 7.65 -15.51
CA GLY A 73 -1.05 8.79 -14.99
C GLY A 73 -1.27 8.75 -13.47
N SER A 74 -1.58 7.59 -12.90
CA SER A 74 -1.75 7.42 -11.45
C SER A 74 -0.49 7.71 -10.64
N SER A 75 0.69 7.32 -11.14
CA SER A 75 1.99 7.60 -10.51
C SER A 75 2.32 9.10 -10.57
N ILE A 76 2.04 9.73 -11.72
CA ILE A 76 2.22 11.18 -11.90
C ILE A 76 1.27 11.95 -10.96
N GLN A 77 0.01 11.52 -10.83
CA GLN A 77 -0.97 12.16 -9.96
C GLN A 77 -0.52 12.15 -8.48
N THR A 78 0.12 11.07 -8.03
CA THR A 78 0.69 11.00 -6.67
C THR A 78 1.78 12.06 -6.48
N GLN A 79 2.65 12.25 -7.46
CA GLN A 79 3.72 13.26 -7.41
C GLN A 79 3.15 14.68 -7.46
N ILE A 80 2.20 14.95 -8.37
CA ILE A 80 1.49 16.22 -8.45
C ILE A 80 0.84 16.57 -7.10
N SER A 81 0.27 15.59 -6.41
CA SER A 81 -0.39 15.81 -5.12
C SER A 81 0.57 16.33 -4.05
N LEU A 82 1.80 15.79 -3.97
CA LEU A 82 2.82 16.30 -3.05
C LEU A 82 3.26 17.71 -3.45
N ILE A 83 3.57 17.92 -4.72
CA ILE A 83 4.04 19.22 -5.23
C ILE A 83 2.99 20.30 -4.97
N LYS A 84 1.71 20.05 -5.28
CA LYS A 84 0.62 20.99 -5.01
C LYS A 84 0.55 21.40 -3.54
N ARG A 85 0.62 20.43 -2.63
CA ARG A 85 0.57 20.70 -1.19
C ARG A 85 1.78 21.50 -0.71
N SER A 86 2.95 21.27 -1.28
CA SER A 86 4.14 22.05 -0.95
C SER A 86 4.02 23.50 -1.43
N PHE A 87 3.37 23.75 -2.58
CA PHE A 87 3.05 25.10 -3.02
C PHE A 87 1.96 25.77 -2.17
N GLU A 88 0.94 25.04 -1.69
CA GLU A 88 -0.04 25.59 -0.74
C GLU A 88 0.65 25.96 0.59
N TYR A 89 1.55 25.10 1.09
CA TYR A 89 2.37 25.44 2.25
C TYR A 89 3.19 26.74 2.02
N ALA A 90 3.76 26.93 0.83
CA ALA A 90 4.52 28.14 0.51
C ALA A 90 3.62 29.40 0.44
N ILE A 91 2.36 29.24 0.05
CA ILE A 91 1.36 30.33 0.09
C ILE A 91 1.01 30.65 1.54
N ASP A 92 0.73 29.65 2.36
CA ASP A 92 0.36 29.82 3.78
C ASP A 92 1.49 30.49 4.60
N HIS A 93 2.73 30.45 4.11
CA HIS A 93 3.90 31.09 4.72
C HIS A 93 4.37 32.37 3.98
N ASP A 94 3.52 32.92 3.12
CA ASP A 94 3.79 34.15 2.36
C ASP A 94 5.02 34.12 1.44
N TYR A 95 5.51 32.94 1.07
CA TYR A 95 6.66 32.82 0.14
C TYR A 95 6.24 33.16 -1.30
N ILE A 96 5.01 32.83 -1.69
CA ILE A 96 4.44 33.10 -3.00
C ILE A 96 2.94 33.39 -2.87
N TYR A 97 2.33 34.00 -3.91
CA TYR A 97 0.89 34.32 -3.91
C TYR A 97 0.01 33.28 -4.62
N LYS A 98 0.56 32.50 -5.54
CA LYS A 98 -0.21 31.60 -6.41
C LYS A 98 0.50 30.28 -6.57
N ASN A 99 -0.29 29.20 -6.60
CA ASN A 99 0.20 27.87 -6.89
C ASN A 99 0.24 27.62 -8.40
N PRO A 100 1.44 27.54 -9.03
CA PRO A 100 1.56 27.29 -10.47
C PRO A 100 1.07 25.90 -10.90
N PHE A 101 0.99 24.96 -9.96
CA PHE A 101 0.46 23.62 -10.19
C PHE A 101 -1.06 23.51 -10.05
N ARG A 102 -1.78 24.60 -9.71
CA ARG A 102 -3.22 24.55 -9.39
C ARG A 102 -4.04 23.80 -10.43
N ASN A 103 -3.82 24.09 -11.72
CA ASN A 103 -4.57 23.52 -12.83
C ASN A 103 -3.88 22.31 -13.49
N ILE A 104 -2.71 21.88 -12.99
CA ILE A 104 -1.99 20.74 -13.53
C ILE A 104 -2.71 19.47 -13.06
N THR A 105 -3.18 18.67 -14.01
CA THR A 105 -3.86 17.40 -13.80
C THR A 105 -3.36 16.36 -14.80
N THR A 106 -3.53 15.10 -14.46
CA THR A 106 -3.35 14.00 -15.42
C THR A 106 -4.73 13.45 -15.77
N ASP A 107 -4.89 13.03 -17.01
CA ASP A 107 -6.08 12.32 -17.43
C ASP A 107 -6.15 11.00 -16.68
N ARG A 108 -7.29 10.73 -16.04
CA ARG A 108 -7.57 9.45 -15.38
C ARG A 108 -7.91 8.34 -16.37
N SER A 109 -7.97 8.67 -17.66
CA SER A 109 -8.38 7.78 -18.75
C SER A 109 -7.51 6.53 -18.92
N ASP A 110 -6.28 6.53 -18.36
CA ASP A 110 -5.39 5.36 -18.41
C ASP A 110 -5.68 4.31 -17.31
N SER A 111 -6.60 4.56 -16.40
CA SER A 111 -7.11 3.52 -15.52
C SER A 111 -8.16 2.74 -16.31
N LYS A 112 -7.76 1.65 -16.98
CA LYS A 112 -8.75 0.65 -17.42
C LYS A 112 -9.63 0.34 -16.22
N GLU A 113 -10.95 0.49 -16.38
CA GLU A 113 -11.89 -0.10 -15.42
C GLU A 113 -11.49 -1.56 -15.28
N MET A 114 -11.04 -1.91 -14.08
CA MET A 114 -10.73 -3.32 -13.81
C MET A 114 -12.07 -4.03 -13.68
N GLU A 115 -12.41 -4.81 -14.69
CA GLU A 115 -13.55 -5.70 -14.64
C GLU A 115 -13.34 -6.70 -13.49
N ALA A 116 -14.37 -6.90 -12.68
CA ALA A 116 -14.36 -7.93 -11.66
C ALA A 116 -14.25 -9.29 -12.33
N LEU A 117 -13.40 -10.17 -11.79
CA LEU A 117 -13.29 -11.54 -12.30
C LEU A 117 -14.65 -12.26 -12.16
N PRO A 118 -15.24 -12.78 -13.25
CA PRO A 118 -16.47 -13.54 -13.17
C PRO A 118 -16.35 -14.74 -12.23
N VAL A 119 -17.40 -15.03 -11.47
CA VAL A 119 -17.41 -16.15 -10.50
C VAL A 119 -17.03 -17.48 -11.15
N LYS A 120 -17.46 -17.70 -12.40
CA LYS A 120 -17.12 -18.91 -13.18
C LYS A 120 -15.60 -19.04 -13.38
N ASP A 121 -14.93 -17.97 -13.75
CA ASP A 121 -13.48 -17.99 -14.00
C ASP A 121 -12.71 -18.09 -12.69
N MET A 122 -13.21 -17.45 -11.62
CA MET A 122 -12.69 -17.60 -10.26
C MET A 122 -12.75 -19.07 -9.80
N ASN A 123 -13.90 -19.74 -9.98
CA ASN A 123 -14.05 -21.16 -9.60
C ASN A 123 -13.10 -22.05 -10.42
N ARG A 124 -13.00 -21.83 -11.74
CA ARG A 124 -12.09 -22.56 -12.61
C ARG A 124 -10.63 -22.40 -12.19
N PHE A 125 -10.24 -21.20 -11.79
CA PHE A 125 -8.90 -20.93 -11.27
C PHE A 125 -8.65 -21.65 -9.95
N LEU A 126 -9.61 -21.64 -9.03
CA LEU A 126 -9.52 -22.37 -7.76
C LEU A 126 -9.46 -23.89 -7.96
N GLU A 127 -10.24 -24.45 -8.90
CA GLU A 127 -10.16 -25.87 -9.28
C GLU A 127 -8.78 -26.24 -9.80
N PHE A 128 -8.17 -25.39 -10.63
CA PHE A 128 -6.80 -25.56 -11.05
C PHE A 128 -5.85 -25.57 -9.86
N CYS A 129 -5.91 -24.57 -8.98
CA CYS A 129 -5.06 -24.50 -7.78
C CYS A 129 -5.22 -25.72 -6.87
N ALA A 130 -6.43 -26.28 -6.77
CA ALA A 130 -6.68 -27.46 -5.95
C ALA A 130 -6.03 -28.75 -6.47
N THR A 131 -5.79 -28.84 -7.77
CA THR A 131 -5.30 -30.05 -8.45
C THR A 131 -3.83 -29.97 -8.86
N ASP A 132 -3.28 -28.78 -9.03
CA ASP A 132 -1.91 -28.58 -9.43
C ASP A 132 -0.94 -28.68 -8.24
N PRO A 133 0.07 -29.61 -8.26
CA PRO A 133 1.00 -29.79 -7.16
C PRO A 133 1.82 -28.56 -6.77
N HIS A 134 2.03 -27.65 -7.69
CA HIS A 134 2.79 -26.40 -7.44
C HIS A 134 1.93 -25.32 -6.76
N SER A 135 0.63 -25.32 -7.02
CA SER A 135 -0.31 -24.25 -6.59
C SER A 135 -1.19 -24.67 -5.42
N MET A 136 -1.33 -25.98 -5.14
CA MET A 136 -2.23 -26.48 -4.10
C MET A 136 -1.95 -25.92 -2.70
N HIS A 137 -0.70 -25.54 -2.42
CA HIS A 137 -0.32 -24.98 -1.12
C HIS A 137 -0.88 -23.59 -0.85
N CYS A 138 -1.34 -22.87 -1.87
CA CYS A 138 -1.97 -21.54 -1.74
C CYS A 138 -3.49 -21.56 -1.95
N TYR A 139 -4.09 -22.71 -2.24
CA TYR A 139 -5.52 -22.85 -2.48
C TYR A 139 -6.39 -22.23 -1.37
N ASP A 140 -6.20 -22.66 -0.12
CA ASP A 140 -6.99 -22.19 1.02
C ASP A 140 -6.90 -20.67 1.19
N MET A 141 -5.70 -20.12 1.04
CA MET A 141 -5.44 -18.68 1.13
C MET A 141 -6.17 -17.90 0.02
N LEU A 142 -6.10 -18.38 -1.22
CA LEU A 142 -6.75 -17.74 -2.37
C LEU A 142 -8.26 -17.87 -2.28
N TYR A 143 -8.78 -19.02 -1.86
CA TYR A 143 -10.19 -19.23 -1.61
C TYR A 143 -10.73 -18.23 -0.58
N ILE A 144 -10.05 -18.08 0.54
CA ILE A 144 -10.43 -17.12 1.59
C ILE A 144 -10.42 -15.69 1.03
N LEU A 145 -9.39 -15.28 0.28
CA LEU A 145 -9.33 -13.95 -0.33
C LEU A 145 -10.53 -13.67 -1.25
N PHE A 146 -10.86 -14.59 -2.13
CA PHE A 146 -11.95 -14.41 -3.09
C PHE A 146 -13.32 -14.31 -2.41
N TRP A 147 -13.58 -15.17 -1.41
CA TRP A 147 -14.90 -15.25 -0.78
C TRP A 147 -15.12 -14.31 0.40
N THR A 148 -14.07 -13.68 0.91
CA THR A 148 -14.18 -12.73 2.04
C THR A 148 -13.99 -11.27 1.63
N GLY A 149 -13.38 -11.01 0.48
CA GLY A 149 -12.99 -9.66 0.07
C GLY A 149 -11.94 -9.01 0.98
N LEU A 150 -11.18 -9.79 1.74
CA LEU A 150 -10.03 -9.30 2.50
C LEU A 150 -9.00 -8.67 1.55
N ARG A 151 -8.44 -7.55 1.97
CA ARG A 151 -7.22 -7.07 1.29
C ARG A 151 -6.08 -8.04 1.57
N VAL A 152 -5.20 -8.25 0.60
CA VAL A 152 -4.05 -9.18 0.75
C VAL A 152 -3.26 -8.87 2.01
N SER A 153 -3.01 -7.60 2.32
CA SER A 153 -2.28 -7.22 3.53
C SER A 153 -3.05 -7.46 4.84
N GLU A 154 -4.38 -7.42 4.80
CA GLU A 154 -5.25 -7.79 5.94
C GLU A 154 -5.17 -9.31 6.18
N LEU A 155 -5.31 -10.12 5.12
CA LEU A 155 -5.14 -11.57 5.22
C LEU A 155 -3.78 -11.94 5.80
N CYS A 156 -2.67 -11.35 5.30
CA CYS A 156 -1.33 -11.59 5.83
C CYS A 156 -1.17 -11.19 7.30
N GLY A 157 -1.99 -10.26 7.78
CA GLY A 157 -2.00 -9.75 9.15
C GLY A 157 -2.88 -10.53 10.12
N LEU A 158 -3.66 -11.51 9.65
CA LEU A 158 -4.52 -12.33 10.53
C LEU A 158 -3.67 -13.17 11.48
N THR A 159 -4.06 -13.13 12.75
CA THR A 159 -3.51 -13.97 13.81
C THR A 159 -4.58 -14.96 14.30
N LEU A 160 -4.18 -15.95 15.07
CA LEU A 160 -5.12 -16.96 15.63
C LEU A 160 -6.25 -16.30 16.40
N ASP A 161 -5.97 -15.22 17.13
CA ASP A 161 -6.95 -14.46 17.92
C ASP A 161 -8.00 -13.72 17.03
N ASP A 162 -7.76 -13.60 15.74
CA ASP A 162 -8.69 -12.98 14.81
C ASP A 162 -9.70 -13.97 14.20
N ILE A 163 -9.51 -15.26 14.45
CA ILE A 163 -10.29 -16.35 13.86
C ILE A 163 -11.17 -16.99 14.91
N ASP A 164 -12.44 -16.58 14.93
CA ASP A 164 -13.45 -17.21 15.79
C ASP A 164 -14.12 -18.36 15.02
N MET A 165 -13.64 -19.57 15.28
CA MET A 165 -14.16 -20.79 14.65
C MET A 165 -15.53 -21.22 15.21
N GLU A 166 -15.86 -20.84 16.45
CA GLU A 166 -17.13 -21.16 17.09
C GLU A 166 -18.27 -20.36 16.50
N HIS A 167 -18.08 -19.02 16.42
CA HIS A 167 -19.09 -18.12 15.85
C HIS A 167 -18.91 -17.88 14.35
N ARG A 168 -17.91 -18.49 13.72
CA ARG A 168 -17.58 -18.36 12.30
C ARG A 168 -17.36 -16.92 11.84
N LEU A 169 -16.53 -16.18 12.60
CA LEU A 169 -16.23 -14.77 12.34
C LEU A 169 -14.72 -14.56 12.15
N ILE A 170 -14.38 -13.65 11.24
CA ILE A 170 -13.02 -13.15 11.03
C ILE A 170 -12.98 -11.71 11.51
N ARG A 171 -12.15 -11.39 12.49
CA ARG A 171 -11.90 -10.02 12.94
C ARG A 171 -10.81 -9.38 12.10
N VAL A 172 -11.11 -8.25 11.48
CA VAL A 172 -10.16 -7.49 10.66
C VAL A 172 -9.87 -6.17 11.38
N GLU A 173 -8.69 -5.99 11.93
CA GLU A 173 -8.29 -4.76 12.61
C GLU A 173 -6.86 -4.31 12.28
N LYS A 174 -6.08 -5.20 11.66
CA LYS A 174 -4.68 -4.98 11.34
C LYS A 174 -4.31 -5.52 9.97
N GLN A 175 -3.15 -5.14 9.50
CA GLN A 175 -2.56 -5.59 8.24
C GLN A 175 -1.06 -5.79 8.43
N LEU A 176 -0.47 -6.70 7.67
CA LEU A 176 0.97 -6.92 7.66
C LEU A 176 1.58 -6.37 6.37
N GLN A 177 2.62 -5.58 6.49
CA GLN A 177 3.30 -4.95 5.35
C GLN A 177 4.81 -5.19 5.41
N GLY A 178 5.41 -5.37 4.23
CA GLY A 178 6.87 -5.35 4.08
C GLY A 178 7.38 -3.91 4.01
N VAL A 179 8.26 -3.54 4.94
CA VAL A 179 8.86 -2.21 5.02
C VAL A 179 10.36 -2.39 5.29
N ASN A 180 11.21 -1.90 4.38
CA ASN A 180 12.68 -1.96 4.54
C ASN A 180 13.19 -3.36 4.94
N HIS A 181 12.77 -4.39 4.21
CA HIS A 181 13.09 -5.81 4.45
C HIS A 181 12.60 -6.39 5.79
N LYS A 182 11.78 -5.65 6.54
CA LYS A 182 11.10 -6.12 7.76
C LYS A 182 9.60 -6.22 7.53
N HIS A 183 8.95 -7.13 8.25
CA HIS A 183 7.49 -7.22 8.25
C HIS A 183 6.96 -6.44 9.47
N MET A 184 6.07 -5.48 9.21
CA MET A 184 5.49 -4.61 10.24
C MET A 184 3.98 -4.75 10.27
N VAL A 185 3.45 -4.83 11.48
CA VAL A 185 2.00 -4.79 11.70
C VAL A 185 1.55 -3.33 11.67
N MET A 186 0.50 -3.06 10.93
CA MET A 186 -0.11 -1.74 10.80
C MET A 186 -1.59 -1.84 11.15
N LYS A 187 -2.10 -0.89 11.91
CA LYS A 187 -3.56 -0.76 12.11
C LYS A 187 -4.25 -0.42 10.78
N THR A 188 -5.52 -0.76 10.67
CA THR A 188 -6.34 -0.35 9.52
C THR A 188 -6.40 1.18 9.44
N LYS A 189 -6.37 1.75 8.21
CA LYS A 189 -6.25 3.22 7.99
C LYS A 189 -7.43 4.04 8.49
N THR A 190 -8.59 3.42 8.68
CA THR A 190 -9.84 4.11 9.02
C THR A 190 -10.58 3.33 10.10
N VAL A 191 -11.45 4.01 10.84
CA VAL A 191 -12.35 3.39 11.83
C VAL A 191 -13.19 2.29 11.16
N ASN A 192 -13.69 2.51 9.96
CA ASN A 192 -14.42 1.52 9.16
C ASN A 192 -13.54 0.36 8.65
N GLY A 193 -12.22 0.41 8.87
CA GLY A 193 -11.30 -0.68 8.55
C GLY A 193 -11.41 -1.84 9.54
N THR A 194 -11.84 -1.57 10.79
CA THR A 194 -12.11 -2.62 11.77
C THR A 194 -13.51 -3.16 11.53
N ARG A 195 -13.59 -4.45 11.23
CA ARG A 195 -14.85 -5.12 10.87
C ARG A 195 -14.78 -6.61 11.17
N TYR A 196 -15.96 -7.23 11.28
CA TYR A 196 -16.11 -8.67 11.32
C TYR A 196 -16.66 -9.17 9.98
N ILE A 197 -16.13 -10.28 9.49
CA ILE A 197 -16.56 -10.94 8.27
C ILE A 197 -17.07 -12.34 8.64
N PRO A 198 -18.34 -12.68 8.33
CA PRO A 198 -18.85 -14.02 8.57
C PRO A 198 -18.20 -15.01 7.59
N MET A 199 -17.90 -16.21 8.08
CA MET A 199 -17.36 -17.29 7.26
C MET A 199 -18.49 -18.06 6.56
N THR A 200 -18.38 -18.21 5.26
CA THR A 200 -19.15 -19.23 4.54
C THR A 200 -18.63 -20.63 4.90
N GLU A 201 -19.38 -21.67 4.60
CA GLU A 201 -18.96 -23.06 4.85
C GLU A 201 -17.61 -23.39 4.19
N GLY A 202 -17.39 -22.93 2.96
CA GLY A 202 -16.12 -23.12 2.27
C GLY A 202 -14.96 -22.41 2.94
N VAL A 203 -15.15 -21.15 3.36
CA VAL A 203 -14.13 -20.37 4.08
C VAL A 203 -13.81 -21.02 5.42
N TYR A 204 -14.81 -21.52 6.14
CA TYR A 204 -14.63 -22.24 7.39
C TYR A 204 -13.77 -23.50 7.22
N LYS A 205 -14.04 -24.32 6.18
CA LYS A 205 -13.24 -25.50 5.84
C LYS A 205 -11.79 -25.15 5.49
N CYS A 206 -11.58 -24.05 4.74
CA CYS A 206 -10.23 -23.58 4.44
C CYS A 206 -9.46 -23.18 5.72
N PHE A 207 -10.11 -22.49 6.67
CA PHE A 207 -9.48 -22.20 7.95
C PHE A 207 -9.20 -23.46 8.76
N GLN A 208 -10.10 -24.43 8.79
CA GLN A 208 -9.82 -25.74 9.44
C GLN A 208 -8.56 -26.39 8.86
N SER A 209 -8.44 -26.44 7.53
CA SER A 209 -7.27 -26.97 6.83
C SER A 209 -5.98 -26.23 7.20
N VAL A 210 -6.00 -24.91 7.10
CA VAL A 210 -4.85 -24.05 7.41
C VAL A 210 -4.39 -24.22 8.85
N LEU A 211 -5.32 -24.21 9.81
CA LEU A 211 -5.02 -24.33 11.24
C LEU A 211 -4.49 -25.73 11.58
N ALA A 212 -5.09 -26.79 11.03
CA ALA A 212 -4.60 -28.17 11.22
C ALA A 212 -3.16 -28.33 10.70
N ASN A 213 -2.87 -27.82 9.50
CA ASN A 213 -1.53 -27.87 8.92
C ASN A 213 -0.51 -27.03 9.70
N ARG A 214 -0.95 -25.98 10.38
CA ARG A 214 -0.11 -25.14 11.21
C ARG A 214 0.37 -25.89 12.46
N TYR A 215 -0.52 -26.58 13.16
CA TYR A 215 -0.19 -27.35 14.37
C TYR A 215 0.70 -28.57 14.11
N LEU A 216 0.59 -29.18 12.95
CA LEU A 216 1.38 -30.38 12.61
C LEU A 216 2.88 -30.12 12.44
N LYS A 217 3.30 -28.87 12.32
CA LYS A 217 4.69 -28.53 11.93
C LYS A 217 5.57 -27.97 13.04
N GLY A 218 5.07 -27.76 14.25
CA GLY A 218 5.83 -27.51 15.49
C GLY A 218 6.94 -26.47 15.43
N ASP A 219 6.69 -25.32 14.80
CA ASP A 219 7.73 -24.37 14.45
C ASP A 219 7.84 -23.19 15.45
N ILE A 220 8.99 -22.49 15.39
CA ILE A 220 9.20 -21.23 16.09
C ILE A 220 8.25 -20.18 15.49
N GLU A 221 7.42 -19.58 16.35
CA GLU A 221 6.48 -18.55 15.96
C GLU A 221 7.20 -17.27 15.52
N PRO A 222 6.96 -16.77 14.31
CA PRO A 222 7.50 -15.50 13.91
C PRO A 222 6.84 -14.35 14.67
N VAL A 223 7.67 -13.42 15.17
CA VAL A 223 7.20 -12.20 15.86
C VAL A 223 7.38 -11.01 14.94
N CYS A 224 6.33 -10.23 14.77
CA CYS A 224 6.37 -8.95 14.08
C CYS A 224 5.99 -7.83 15.05
N TYR A 225 6.42 -6.62 14.76
CA TYR A 225 6.19 -5.46 15.62
C TYR A 225 5.41 -4.39 14.84
N ASP A 226 4.64 -3.59 15.56
CA ASP A 226 4.08 -2.35 15.03
C ASP A 226 5.07 -1.18 15.18
N ASP A 227 4.68 0.01 14.74
CA ASP A 227 5.46 1.25 14.83
C ASP A 227 5.65 1.76 16.27
N ARG A 228 4.87 1.23 17.23
CA ARG A 228 4.96 1.54 18.67
C ARG A 228 5.76 0.51 19.45
N GLY A 229 6.25 -0.54 18.79
CA GLY A 229 7.01 -1.62 19.40
C GLY A 229 6.15 -2.73 20.03
N ASN A 230 4.82 -2.73 19.85
CA ASN A 230 3.99 -3.85 20.29
C ASN A 230 4.29 -5.08 19.44
N SER A 231 4.42 -6.23 20.07
CA SER A 231 4.71 -7.50 19.43
C SER A 231 3.44 -8.25 19.05
N TYR A 232 3.47 -8.91 17.89
CA TYR A 232 2.41 -9.76 17.36
C TYR A 232 2.99 -11.09 16.92
N GLN A 233 2.31 -12.17 17.26
CA GLN A 233 2.66 -13.55 16.91
C GLN A 233 1.39 -14.34 16.61
N GLY A 234 1.52 -15.62 16.27
CA GLY A 234 0.37 -16.46 15.96
C GLY A 234 -0.22 -16.17 14.58
N PHE A 235 0.58 -15.68 13.61
CA PHE A 235 0.08 -15.42 12.26
C PHE A 235 -0.49 -16.67 11.61
N VAL A 236 -1.69 -16.56 11.03
CA VAL A 236 -2.41 -17.69 10.41
C VAL A 236 -1.66 -18.22 9.19
N PHE A 237 -1.19 -17.30 8.32
CA PHE A 237 -0.52 -17.66 7.07
C PHE A 237 0.98 -17.46 7.16
N LEU A 238 1.72 -18.54 6.94
CA LEU A 238 3.18 -18.58 6.96
C LEU A 238 3.70 -19.14 5.63
N ALA A 239 4.88 -18.69 5.22
CA ALA A 239 5.53 -19.21 4.03
C ALA A 239 5.85 -20.71 4.21
N THR A 240 5.49 -21.53 3.24
CA THR A 240 5.52 -23.00 3.33
C THR A 240 6.90 -23.55 3.69
N ARG A 241 7.97 -23.00 3.13
CA ARG A 241 9.35 -23.47 3.36
C ARG A 241 10.03 -22.77 4.53
N SER A 242 9.99 -21.44 4.57
CA SER A 242 10.74 -20.65 5.55
C SER A 242 10.01 -20.47 6.88
N ARG A 243 8.72 -20.76 6.92
CA ARG A 243 7.83 -20.56 8.07
C ARG A 243 7.82 -19.12 8.62
N LYS A 244 8.33 -18.18 7.85
CA LYS A 244 8.23 -16.75 8.15
C LYS A 244 6.86 -16.23 7.78
N THR A 245 6.48 -15.09 8.35
CA THR A 245 5.27 -14.35 7.93
C THR A 245 5.32 -14.05 6.43
N ILE A 246 4.17 -14.05 5.79
CA ILE A 246 4.02 -13.63 4.39
C ILE A 246 3.52 -12.19 4.32
N VAL A 247 3.86 -11.51 3.25
CA VAL A 247 3.35 -10.18 2.90
C VAL A 247 2.85 -10.18 1.46
N ARG A 248 2.20 -9.12 1.06
CA ARG A 248 1.56 -8.96 -0.25
C ARG A 248 2.41 -9.46 -1.43
N SER A 249 3.72 -9.16 -1.46
CA SER A 249 4.60 -9.57 -2.55
C SER A 249 4.71 -11.10 -2.71
N HIS A 250 4.67 -11.85 -1.59
CA HIS A 250 4.68 -13.31 -1.65
C HIS A 250 3.37 -13.86 -2.24
N VAL A 251 2.23 -13.25 -1.89
CA VAL A 251 0.93 -13.65 -2.45
C VAL A 251 0.85 -13.33 -3.94
N GLU A 252 1.38 -12.18 -4.36
CA GLU A 252 1.48 -11.80 -5.78
C GLU A 252 2.38 -12.77 -6.55
N GLU A 253 3.50 -13.21 -5.97
CA GLU A 253 4.38 -14.23 -6.53
C GLU A 253 3.66 -15.59 -6.68
N TYR A 254 2.93 -16.02 -5.64
CA TYR A 254 2.11 -17.24 -5.73
C TYR A 254 1.08 -17.16 -6.85
N LEU A 255 0.38 -16.04 -6.98
CA LEU A 255 -0.58 -15.83 -8.08
C LEU A 255 0.11 -15.87 -9.46
N GLN A 256 1.28 -15.26 -9.60
CA GLN A 256 2.03 -15.29 -10.87
C GLN A 256 2.50 -16.70 -11.25
N ASN A 257 2.84 -17.51 -10.26
CA ASN A 257 3.27 -18.89 -10.50
C ASN A 257 2.10 -19.85 -10.81
N CYS A 258 0.85 -19.42 -10.57
CA CYS A 258 -0.35 -20.18 -10.92
C CYS A 258 -0.88 -19.85 -12.35
N ILE A 259 -0.29 -18.89 -13.04
CA ILE A 259 -0.68 -18.45 -14.40
C ILE A 259 0.34 -18.94 -15.40
#